data_8ddcc91c7392f0e8b3e6e5e0fe8c6245
#
_entry.id   8ddcc91c7392f0e8b3e6e5e0fe8c6245
#
_cell.length_a   1.000
_cell.length_b   1.000
_cell.length_c   1.000
_cell.angle_alpha   90.00
_cell.angle_beta   90.00
_cell.angle_gamma   90.00
#
_symmetry.space_group_name_H-M   'P 1'
#
loop_
_entity.id
_entity.type
_entity.pdbx_description
1 polymer ?
#
loop_
_entity_poly.entity_id
_entity_poly.type
_entity_poly.pdbx_seq_one_letter_code
_entity_poly.pdbx_strand_id
1 'polypeptide(L)'
;LPAAVVKSFVRGKTTDRCVLVSDMVGMAGMPPGRYENSAVGDIEILDDGRIVVAGQRQYLAGASLPLTVGIANIMRFAEMDLATAVDLASQRPAQLIGAAAGAFEVGAPADFIQFSVPSSVEDRIQILATIKAANVVYGTLWEPAI
;
A
#
# COMPACT_ATOMS: atom_id res chain seq x y z
N LEU A 1 9.23 9.29 -2.13
CA LEU A 1 9.85 10.22 -1.16
C LEU A 1 11.15 9.62 -0.62
N PRO A 2 12.22 10.42 -0.41
CA PRO A 2 13.43 9.97 0.27
C PRO A 2 13.16 9.54 1.72
N ALA A 3 13.89 8.52 2.21
CA ALA A 3 13.72 7.98 3.56
C ALA A 3 13.78 9.04 4.66
N ALA A 4 14.75 9.97 4.57
CA ALA A 4 14.90 11.06 5.54
C ALA A 4 13.67 11.99 5.61
N VAL A 5 13.02 12.23 4.47
CA VAL A 5 11.79 13.05 4.40
C VAL A 5 10.64 12.33 5.08
N VAL A 6 10.44 11.03 4.77
CA VAL A 6 9.42 10.20 5.40
C VAL A 6 9.61 10.17 6.92
N LYS A 7 10.84 9.90 7.38
CA LYS A 7 11.20 9.88 8.81
C LYS A 7 10.88 11.22 9.50
N SER A 8 11.20 12.33 8.84
CA SER A 8 10.94 13.68 9.38
C SER A 8 9.44 13.97 9.48
N PHE A 9 8.65 13.59 8.47
CA PHE A 9 7.20 13.77 8.50
C PHE A 9 6.54 12.95 9.61
N VAL A 10 6.90 11.68 9.75
CA VAL A 10 6.36 10.81 10.79
C VAL A 10 6.71 11.33 12.19
N ARG A 11 7.97 11.76 12.39
CA ARG A 11 8.40 12.33 13.67
C ARG A 11 7.72 13.66 13.99
N GLY A 12 7.56 14.53 13.00
CA GLY A 12 6.94 15.85 13.20
C GLY A 12 5.42 15.83 13.36
N LYS A 13 4.75 14.86 12.73
CA LYS A 13 3.28 14.73 12.76
C LYS A 13 2.78 13.73 13.78
N THR A 14 3.61 12.80 14.21
CA THR A 14 3.28 11.57 14.95
C THR A 14 2.41 10.59 14.14
N THR A 15 2.38 9.34 14.54
CA THR A 15 1.70 8.26 13.77
C THR A 15 0.18 8.40 13.77
N ASP A 16 -0.40 9.00 14.81
CA ASP A 16 -1.84 9.25 14.92
C ASP A 16 -2.38 10.28 13.91
N ARG A 17 -1.48 11.07 13.31
CA ARG A 17 -1.81 12.13 12.33
C ARG A 17 -1.22 11.85 10.94
N CYS A 18 -0.82 10.62 10.69
CA CYS A 18 -0.30 10.17 9.41
C CYS A 18 -1.23 9.13 8.79
N VAL A 19 -1.30 9.15 7.45
CA VAL A 19 -1.97 8.14 6.63
C VAL A 19 -0.99 7.70 5.55
N LEU A 20 -0.89 6.40 5.33
CA LEU A 20 -0.09 5.82 4.26
C LEU A 20 -0.98 5.49 3.08
N VAL A 21 -0.64 6.02 1.91
CA VAL A 21 -1.32 5.74 0.64
C VAL A 21 -0.31 5.28 -0.40
N SER A 22 -0.75 4.46 -1.36
CA SER A 22 0.10 4.01 -2.47
C SER A 22 0.23 5.06 -3.56
N ASP A 23 -0.81 5.84 -3.81
CA ASP A 23 -0.98 6.67 -5.02
C ASP A 23 -0.86 5.84 -6.31
N MET A 24 -1.16 4.54 -6.24
CA MET A 24 -1.05 3.63 -7.37
C MET A 24 -2.16 3.89 -8.39
N VAL A 25 -1.78 4.08 -9.64
CA VAL A 25 -2.73 4.33 -10.74
C VAL A 25 -3.12 3.03 -11.44
N GLY A 26 -4.28 3.03 -12.12
CA GLY A 26 -4.82 1.85 -12.80
C GLY A 26 -3.93 1.27 -13.90
N MET A 27 -2.93 2.02 -14.37
CA MET A 27 -1.96 1.56 -15.37
C MET A 27 -0.73 0.85 -14.76
N ALA A 28 -0.67 0.73 -13.43
CA ALA A 28 0.44 0.04 -12.76
C ALA A 28 0.50 -1.44 -13.18
N GLY A 29 1.71 -1.90 -13.51
CA GLY A 29 1.93 -3.27 -13.99
C GLY A 29 1.74 -3.48 -15.51
N MET A 30 1.31 -2.46 -16.25
CA MET A 30 1.32 -2.53 -17.72
C MET A 30 2.75 -2.48 -18.25
N PRO A 31 3.01 -3.04 -19.44
CA PRO A 31 4.33 -3.00 -20.08
C PRO A 31 4.83 -1.56 -20.29
N PRO A 32 6.17 -1.35 -20.38
CA PRO A 32 6.72 -0.06 -20.78
C PRO A 32 6.15 0.40 -22.12
N GLY A 33 5.84 1.71 -22.23
CA GLY A 33 5.25 2.28 -23.41
C GLY A 33 4.44 3.55 -23.13
N ARG A 34 3.94 4.16 -24.21
CA ARG A 34 3.07 5.33 -24.14
C ARG A 34 1.60 4.89 -24.17
N TYR A 35 0.81 5.48 -23.30
CA TYR A 35 -0.63 5.23 -23.17
C TYR A 35 -1.38 6.56 -23.20
N GLU A 36 -2.31 6.66 -24.12
CA GLU A 36 -3.11 7.88 -24.33
C GLU A 36 -4.49 7.71 -23.69
N ASN A 37 -5.11 8.83 -23.31
CA ASN A 37 -6.46 8.87 -22.75
C ASN A 37 -6.64 7.98 -21.47
N SER A 38 -5.59 7.84 -20.67
CA SER A 38 -5.75 7.18 -19.37
C SER A 38 -6.55 8.05 -18.40
N ALA A 39 -7.00 7.46 -17.27
CA ALA A 39 -7.72 8.21 -16.24
C ALA A 39 -6.91 9.37 -15.63
N VAL A 40 -5.60 9.38 -15.80
CA VAL A 40 -4.68 10.43 -15.33
C VAL A 40 -4.05 11.22 -16.48
N GLY A 41 -4.62 11.12 -17.69
CA GLY A 41 -4.14 11.76 -18.91
C GLY A 41 -3.17 10.89 -19.72
N ASP A 42 -2.42 11.51 -20.63
CA ASP A 42 -1.41 10.81 -21.42
C ASP A 42 -0.18 10.52 -20.57
N ILE A 43 0.19 9.25 -20.48
CA ILE A 43 1.29 8.78 -19.65
C ILE A 43 2.32 7.98 -20.45
N GLU A 44 3.48 7.82 -19.89
CA GLU A 44 4.51 6.91 -20.35
C GLU A 44 4.98 6.05 -19.18
N ILE A 45 5.00 4.74 -19.38
CA ILE A 45 5.59 3.78 -18.44
C ILE A 45 7.03 3.52 -18.91
N LEU A 46 7.97 3.82 -18.04
CA LEU A 46 9.40 3.66 -18.32
C LEU A 46 9.85 2.21 -18.07
N ASP A 47 11.01 1.83 -18.58
CA ASP A 47 11.59 0.49 -18.41
C ASP A 47 11.84 0.12 -16.94
N ASP A 48 12.02 1.13 -16.07
CA ASP A 48 12.16 0.94 -14.62
C ASP A 48 10.82 0.88 -13.87
N GLY A 49 9.70 0.90 -14.58
CA GLY A 49 8.35 0.82 -14.04
C GLY A 49 7.78 2.13 -13.53
N ARG A 50 8.51 3.25 -13.59
CA ARG A 50 7.95 4.57 -13.25
C ARG A 50 6.89 4.98 -14.26
N ILE A 51 5.82 5.60 -13.77
CA ILE A 51 4.74 6.15 -14.58
C ILE A 51 4.90 7.67 -14.57
N VAL A 52 5.09 8.24 -15.74
CA VAL A 52 5.38 9.67 -15.93
C VAL A 52 4.38 10.30 -16.88
N VAL A 53 4.27 11.63 -16.83
CA VAL A 53 3.48 12.38 -17.81
C VAL A 53 4.16 12.25 -19.18
N ALA A 54 3.40 11.85 -20.21
CA ALA A 54 3.94 11.68 -21.57
C ALA A 54 4.57 12.97 -22.09
N GLY A 55 5.82 12.87 -22.55
CA GLY A 55 6.61 14.02 -23.00
C GLY A 55 7.18 14.91 -21.89
N GLN A 56 6.93 14.59 -20.62
CA GLN A 56 7.41 15.33 -19.45
C GLN A 56 7.92 14.37 -18.38
N ARG A 57 8.95 13.59 -18.71
CA ARG A 57 9.48 12.50 -17.86
C ARG A 57 9.97 12.91 -16.46
N GLN A 58 10.13 14.21 -16.20
CA GLN A 58 10.47 14.76 -14.88
C GLN A 58 9.27 14.77 -13.91
N TYR A 59 8.03 14.60 -14.42
CA TYR A 59 6.81 14.57 -13.60
C TYR A 59 6.23 13.15 -13.54
N LEU A 60 6.05 12.65 -12.32
CA LEU A 60 5.33 11.39 -12.09
C LEU A 60 3.83 11.60 -12.32
N ALA A 61 3.20 10.60 -12.91
CA ALA A 61 1.75 10.52 -13.09
C ALA A 61 1.13 9.48 -12.13
N GLY A 62 1.60 9.45 -10.90
CA GLY A 62 1.22 8.52 -9.85
C GLY A 62 2.26 7.42 -9.60
N ALA A 63 1.92 6.46 -8.77
CA ALA A 63 2.80 5.36 -8.40
C ALA A 63 2.48 4.07 -9.16
N SER A 64 3.49 3.23 -9.32
CA SER A 64 3.39 1.90 -9.94
C SER A 64 3.47 0.76 -8.92
N LEU A 65 3.70 1.05 -7.65
CA LEU A 65 3.92 0.04 -6.61
C LEU A 65 2.73 -0.05 -5.64
N PRO A 66 2.36 -1.28 -5.22
CA PRO A 66 1.23 -1.49 -4.33
C PRO A 66 1.53 -1.01 -2.90
N LEU A 67 0.48 -0.84 -2.10
CA LEU A 67 0.54 -0.37 -0.71
C LEU A 67 1.41 -1.26 0.19
N THR A 68 1.51 -2.55 -0.10
CA THR A 68 2.39 -3.50 0.61
C THR A 68 3.87 -3.08 0.57
N VAL A 69 4.31 -2.48 -0.55
CA VAL A 69 5.65 -1.89 -0.67
C VAL A 69 5.77 -0.62 0.17
N GLY A 70 4.70 0.17 0.25
CA GLY A 70 4.62 1.35 1.11
C GLY A 70 4.77 0.98 2.59
N ILE A 71 4.09 -0.08 3.05
CA ILE A 71 4.19 -0.61 4.42
C ILE A 71 5.63 -1.04 4.73
N ALA A 72 6.25 -1.86 3.87
CA ALA A 72 7.64 -2.28 4.06
C ALA A 72 8.61 -1.09 4.10
N ASN A 73 8.40 -0.10 3.23
CA ASN A 73 9.23 1.10 3.20
C ASN A 73 9.08 1.97 4.45
N ILE A 74 7.86 2.18 4.96
CA ILE A 74 7.67 3.03 6.15
C ILE A 74 8.23 2.37 7.40
N MET A 75 8.12 1.05 7.53
CA MET A 75 8.78 0.29 8.59
C MET A 75 10.29 0.56 8.60
N ARG A 76 10.92 0.46 7.43
CA ARG A 76 12.37 0.68 7.27
C ARG A 76 12.78 2.14 7.45
N PHE A 77 12.06 3.08 6.84
CA PHE A 77 12.45 4.50 6.82
C PHE A 77 12.19 5.20 8.15
N ALA A 78 11.10 4.86 8.81
CA ALA A 78 10.69 5.47 10.08
C ALA A 78 11.02 4.61 11.31
N GLU A 79 11.65 3.43 11.11
CA GLU A 79 11.96 2.47 12.19
C GLU A 79 10.70 2.07 12.97
N MET A 80 9.63 1.76 12.23
CA MET A 80 8.29 1.51 12.74
C MET A 80 8.00 0.01 12.80
N ASP A 81 7.26 -0.43 13.80
CA ASP A 81 6.77 -1.81 13.86
C ASP A 81 5.66 -2.07 12.83
N LEU A 82 5.42 -3.35 12.54
CA LEU A 82 4.44 -3.80 11.53
C LEU A 82 3.02 -3.36 11.88
N ALA A 83 2.61 -3.45 13.15
CA ALA A 83 1.24 -3.11 13.56
C ALA A 83 0.96 -1.63 13.29
N THR A 84 1.86 -0.75 13.70
CA THR A 84 1.76 0.69 13.45
C THR A 84 1.76 1.00 11.95
N ALA A 85 2.62 0.34 11.15
CA ALA A 85 2.67 0.55 9.71
C ALA A 85 1.39 0.10 9.00
N VAL A 86 0.78 -1.00 9.43
CA VAL A 86 -0.52 -1.49 8.93
C VAL A 86 -1.64 -0.55 9.33
N ASP A 87 -1.64 -0.02 10.56
CA ASP A 87 -2.63 0.96 11.02
C ASP A 87 -2.63 2.22 10.15
N LEU A 88 -1.46 2.72 9.77
CA LEU A 88 -1.35 3.87 8.87
C LEU A 88 -1.96 3.61 7.48
N ALA A 89 -2.01 2.35 7.04
CA ALA A 89 -2.55 1.94 5.75
C ALA A 89 -4.01 1.48 5.79
N SER A 90 -4.59 1.28 6.97
CA SER A 90 -5.93 0.70 7.15
C SER A 90 -6.81 1.49 8.12
N GLN A 91 -6.54 1.42 9.42
CA GLN A 91 -7.37 2.04 10.45
C GLN A 91 -7.38 3.57 10.36
N ARG A 92 -6.22 4.19 10.14
CA ARG A 92 -6.12 5.66 10.06
C ARG A 92 -6.87 6.24 8.87
N PRO A 93 -6.71 5.74 7.62
CA PRO A 93 -7.53 6.22 6.51
C PRO A 93 -9.03 5.96 6.73
N ALA A 94 -9.43 4.82 7.30
CA ALA A 94 -10.82 4.54 7.62
C ALA A 94 -11.40 5.56 8.62
N GLN A 95 -10.68 5.85 9.70
CA GLN A 95 -11.07 6.88 10.68
C GLN A 95 -11.18 8.27 10.04
N LEU A 96 -10.25 8.62 9.15
CA LEU A 96 -10.23 9.92 8.48
C LEU A 96 -11.48 10.16 7.63
N ILE A 97 -12.01 9.12 6.97
CA ILE A 97 -13.20 9.21 6.13
C ILE A 97 -14.49 8.78 6.85
N GLY A 98 -14.42 8.47 8.14
CA GLY A 98 -15.57 8.02 8.94
C GLY A 98 -16.10 6.64 8.56
N ALA A 99 -15.28 5.80 7.91
CA ALA A 99 -15.64 4.43 7.60
C ALA A 99 -15.43 3.53 8.81
N ALA A 100 -16.28 2.49 8.95
CA ALA A 100 -16.05 1.44 9.95
C ALA A 100 -14.78 0.67 9.53
N ALA A 101 -13.71 0.81 10.31
CA ALA A 101 -12.52 -0.02 10.15
C ALA A 101 -12.84 -1.43 10.63
N GLY A 102 -12.40 -2.45 9.90
CA GLY A 102 -12.47 -3.81 10.36
C GLY A 102 -11.67 -3.97 11.66
N ALA A 103 -12.33 -4.30 12.73
CA ALA A 103 -11.71 -4.64 14.00
C ALA A 103 -11.73 -6.16 14.16
N PHE A 104 -10.71 -6.74 14.79
CA PHE A 104 -10.68 -8.15 15.15
C PHE A 104 -11.46 -8.39 16.45
N GLU A 105 -12.78 -8.17 16.39
CA GLU A 105 -13.67 -8.37 17.54
C GLU A 105 -15.01 -8.99 17.10
N VAL A 106 -15.68 -9.65 18.03
CA VAL A 106 -16.97 -10.29 17.76
C VAL A 106 -18.02 -9.22 17.40
N GLY A 107 -18.66 -9.40 16.23
CA GLY A 107 -19.66 -8.47 15.71
C GLY A 107 -19.09 -7.45 14.70
N ALA A 108 -17.78 -7.35 14.55
CA ALA A 108 -17.17 -6.54 13.48
C ALA A 108 -17.31 -7.22 12.11
N PRO A 109 -17.32 -6.44 11.01
CA PRO A 109 -17.24 -7.00 9.67
C PRO A 109 -15.98 -7.86 9.51
N ALA A 110 -16.14 -9.06 8.95
CA ALA A 110 -15.03 -9.97 8.67
C ALA A 110 -14.28 -9.56 7.38
N ASP A 111 -13.63 -8.40 7.44
CA ASP A 111 -12.82 -7.83 6.37
C ASP A 111 -11.36 -7.81 6.81
N PHE A 112 -10.56 -8.75 6.32
CA PHE A 112 -9.14 -8.86 6.70
C PHE A 112 -8.30 -9.49 5.60
N ILE A 113 -7.00 -9.37 5.74
CA ILE A 113 -6.01 -10.03 4.88
C ILE A 113 -5.16 -10.99 5.72
N GLN A 114 -4.78 -12.11 5.12
CA GLN A 114 -3.72 -12.97 5.60
C GLN A 114 -2.48 -12.72 4.75
N PHE A 115 -1.34 -12.52 5.38
CA PHE A 115 -0.10 -12.24 4.68
C PHE A 115 1.10 -12.88 5.40
N SER A 116 2.20 -13.09 4.66
CA SER A 116 3.46 -13.49 5.25
C SER A 116 4.18 -12.27 5.84
N VAL A 117 4.68 -12.42 7.07
CA VAL A 117 5.56 -11.42 7.67
C VAL A 117 6.93 -11.53 7.01
N PRO A 118 7.51 -10.42 6.51
CA PRO A 118 8.83 -10.45 5.93
C PRO A 118 9.88 -10.94 6.94
N SER A 119 10.71 -11.89 6.54
CA SER A 119 11.81 -12.39 7.38
C SER A 119 13.02 -11.46 7.35
N SER A 120 13.08 -10.56 6.37
CA SER A 120 14.11 -9.53 6.24
C SER A 120 13.52 -8.18 5.83
N VAL A 121 14.30 -7.12 5.99
CA VAL A 121 13.91 -5.74 5.61
C VAL A 121 13.77 -5.58 4.09
N GLU A 122 14.30 -6.52 3.32
CA GLU A 122 14.25 -6.53 1.85
C GLU A 122 13.06 -7.34 1.32
N ASP A 123 12.47 -8.19 2.17
CA ASP A 123 11.34 -9.01 1.79
C ASP A 123 10.07 -8.17 1.62
N ARG A 124 9.27 -8.55 0.65
CA ARG A 124 7.96 -7.93 0.41
C ARG A 124 6.89 -8.64 1.24
N ILE A 125 5.95 -7.89 1.78
CA ILE A 125 4.71 -8.44 2.31
C ILE A 125 3.98 -9.15 1.17
N GLN A 126 3.76 -10.46 1.33
CA GLN A 126 3.02 -11.27 0.37
C GLN A 126 1.62 -11.55 0.90
N ILE A 127 0.60 -11.07 0.20
CA ILE A 127 -0.79 -11.37 0.52
C ILE A 127 -1.07 -12.84 0.15
N LEU A 128 -1.50 -13.62 1.12
CA LEU A 128 -1.87 -15.04 0.97
C LEU A 128 -3.36 -15.18 0.71
N ALA A 129 -4.19 -14.44 1.44
CA ALA A 129 -5.63 -14.41 1.23
C ALA A 129 -6.20 -13.02 1.57
N THR A 130 -7.31 -12.69 0.92
CA THR A 130 -8.15 -11.54 1.25
C THR A 130 -9.56 -12.01 1.54
N ILE A 131 -10.10 -11.60 2.67
CA ILE A 131 -11.43 -11.92 3.14
C ILE A 131 -12.26 -10.64 3.15
N LYS A 132 -13.44 -10.71 2.54
CA LYS A 132 -14.42 -9.62 2.50
C LYS A 132 -15.80 -10.16 2.89
N ALA A 133 -16.39 -9.56 3.93
CA ALA A 133 -17.69 -10.01 4.48
C ALA A 133 -17.72 -11.55 4.70
N ALA A 134 -16.69 -12.08 5.36
CA ALA A 134 -16.47 -13.50 5.63
C ALA A 134 -16.28 -14.41 4.39
N ASN A 135 -16.16 -13.85 3.18
CA ASN A 135 -15.87 -14.64 1.98
C ASN A 135 -14.41 -14.44 1.55
N VAL A 136 -13.74 -15.52 1.16
CA VAL A 136 -12.41 -15.45 0.54
C VAL A 136 -12.58 -14.93 -0.88
N VAL A 137 -12.07 -13.73 -1.15
CA VAL A 137 -12.15 -13.05 -2.46
C VAL A 137 -10.84 -13.09 -3.24
N TYR A 138 -9.75 -13.48 -2.58
CA TYR A 138 -8.45 -13.68 -3.20
C TYR A 138 -7.64 -14.71 -2.41
N GLY A 139 -6.86 -15.53 -3.12
CA GLY A 139 -5.94 -16.49 -2.53
C GLY A 139 -6.61 -17.66 -1.82
N THR A 140 -5.88 -18.27 -0.92
CA THR A 140 -6.34 -19.40 -0.09
C THR A 140 -5.92 -19.16 1.35
N LEU A 141 -6.84 -19.33 2.29
CA LEU A 141 -6.51 -19.27 3.70
C LEU A 141 -5.49 -20.35 4.04
N TRP A 142 -4.40 -19.95 4.66
CA TRP A 142 -3.47 -20.90 5.23
C TRP A 142 -4.08 -21.49 6.51
N GLU A 143 -4.17 -22.79 6.54
CA GLU A 143 -4.58 -23.54 7.72
C GLU A 143 -3.31 -24.11 8.39
N PRO A 144 -3.08 -23.87 9.70
CA PRO A 144 -1.99 -24.52 10.40
C PRO A 144 -2.23 -26.03 10.36
N ALA A 145 -1.17 -26.80 10.11
CA ALA A 145 -1.23 -28.24 10.29
C ALA A 145 -1.56 -28.53 11.77
N ILE A 146 -2.66 -29.27 11.98
CA ILE A 146 -3.10 -29.71 13.32
C ILE A 146 -2.16 -30.79 13.81
#